data_00afdb722a536b8e7a5841c4698fc5fd
#
_entry.id   00afdb722a536b8e7a5841c4698fc5fd
#
_cell.length_a   1.000
_cell.length_b   1.000
_cell.length_c   1.000
_cell.angle_alpha   90.00
_cell.angle_beta   90.00
_cell.angle_gamma   90.00
#
_symmetry.space_group_name_H-M   'P 1'
#
loop_
_entity.id
_entity.type
_entity.pdbx_description
1 polymer ?
#
loop_
_entity_poly.entity_id
_entity_poly.type
_entity_poly.pdbx_seq_one_letter_code
_entity_poly.pdbx_strand_id
1 'polypeptide(L)'
;GKDHPETGATLTNLGNAWGSLGDYEKQKDFLTRALEIKEKHYGKDHPSTGATLTNLGNAWGSLGDYEKQKDFLTRALEIKEKHYGKDHPSTGVTLGSLGNAWGSLGDYEKQKDFLTRALEIDEKHYGKDHPETGATLTNLGNAWGSLGDYEKKKDLLTRALEINEKHYGKD
;
A
#
# COMPACT_ATOMS: atom_id res chain seq x y z
N GLY A 1 21.60 -20.22 9.84
CA GLY A 1 20.81 -20.39 11.07
C GLY A 1 19.43 -19.78 10.96
N LYS A 2 18.54 -20.06 11.92
CA LYS A 2 17.13 -19.62 11.90
C LYS A 2 16.96 -18.10 11.81
N ASP A 3 17.97 -17.34 12.23
CA ASP A 3 17.97 -15.86 12.26
C ASP A 3 18.82 -15.24 11.13
N HIS A 4 19.15 -15.99 10.09
CA HIS A 4 19.95 -15.47 8.97
C HIS A 4 19.10 -14.54 8.08
N PRO A 5 19.65 -13.45 7.53
CA PRO A 5 18.90 -12.54 6.64
C PRO A 5 18.19 -13.23 5.47
N GLU A 6 18.78 -14.24 4.87
CA GLU A 6 18.13 -15.04 3.81
C GLU A 6 16.90 -15.81 4.31
N THR A 7 16.91 -16.26 5.57
CA THR A 7 15.71 -16.82 6.21
C THR A 7 14.61 -15.76 6.28
N GLY A 8 14.94 -14.53 6.65
CA GLY A 8 14.01 -13.40 6.64
C GLY A 8 13.42 -13.11 5.25
N ALA A 9 14.25 -13.17 4.21
CA ALA A 9 13.79 -13.02 2.83
C ALA A 9 12.85 -14.15 2.40
N THR A 10 13.21 -15.41 2.69
CA THR A 10 12.38 -16.58 2.41
C THR A 10 11.04 -16.53 3.13
N LEU A 11 11.03 -16.13 4.41
CA LEU A 11 9.80 -15.93 5.19
C LEU A 11 8.91 -14.84 4.62
N THR A 12 9.50 -13.74 4.10
CA THR A 12 8.73 -12.69 3.41
C THR A 12 8.04 -13.25 2.18
N ASN A 13 8.76 -13.99 1.33
CA ASN A 13 8.20 -14.59 0.12
C ASN A 13 7.11 -15.62 0.44
N LEU A 14 7.33 -16.45 1.46
CA LEU A 14 6.35 -17.43 1.91
C LEU A 14 5.09 -16.76 2.48
N GLY A 15 5.25 -15.71 3.27
CA GLY A 15 4.14 -14.90 3.75
C GLY A 15 3.32 -14.29 2.60
N ASN A 16 3.99 -13.71 1.60
CA ASN A 16 3.31 -13.17 0.42
C ASN A 16 2.56 -14.26 -0.36
N ALA A 17 3.14 -15.46 -0.48
CA ALA A 17 2.46 -16.59 -1.13
C ALA A 17 1.19 -17.00 -0.37
N TRP A 18 1.22 -17.06 0.96
CA TRP A 18 0.03 -17.32 1.77
C TRP A 18 -1.03 -16.22 1.62
N GLY A 19 -0.61 -14.96 1.57
CA GLY A 19 -1.52 -13.84 1.27
C GLY A 19 -2.21 -13.97 -0.09
N SER A 20 -1.48 -14.40 -1.12
CA SER A 20 -2.04 -14.67 -2.45
C SER A 20 -3.04 -15.84 -2.46
N LEU A 21 -2.93 -16.77 -1.51
CA LEU A 21 -3.88 -17.85 -1.29
C LEU A 21 -5.07 -17.46 -0.38
N GLY A 22 -5.08 -16.21 0.14
CA GLY A 22 -6.12 -15.72 1.04
C GLY A 22 -5.96 -16.12 2.50
N ASP A 23 -4.86 -16.80 2.88
CA ASP A 23 -4.56 -17.16 4.27
C ASP A 23 -3.77 -16.02 4.94
N TYR A 24 -4.48 -14.97 5.31
CA TYR A 24 -3.89 -13.75 5.88
C TYR A 24 -3.33 -13.94 7.29
N GLU A 25 -3.82 -14.93 8.04
CA GLU A 25 -3.23 -15.30 9.35
C GLU A 25 -1.82 -15.85 9.17
N LYS A 26 -1.65 -16.82 8.27
CA LYS A 26 -0.30 -17.34 7.96
C LYS A 26 0.59 -16.27 7.34
N GLN A 27 0.04 -15.44 6.45
CA GLN A 27 0.77 -14.29 5.91
C GLN A 27 1.35 -13.43 7.03
N LYS A 28 0.50 -12.99 7.97
CA LYS A 28 0.88 -12.20 9.13
C LYS A 28 1.97 -12.89 9.96
N ASP A 29 1.81 -14.17 10.28
CA ASP A 29 2.74 -14.92 11.12
C ASP A 29 4.14 -15.03 10.47
N PHE A 30 4.22 -15.35 9.19
CA PHE A 30 5.49 -15.41 8.46
C PHE A 30 6.15 -14.04 8.32
N LEU A 31 5.37 -12.99 8.04
CA LEU A 31 5.89 -11.63 7.93
C LEU A 31 6.36 -11.07 9.28
N THR A 32 5.71 -11.40 10.39
CA THR A 32 6.15 -11.03 11.73
C THR A 32 7.54 -11.62 12.04
N ARG A 33 7.73 -12.91 11.78
CA ARG A 33 9.04 -13.55 11.94
C ARG A 33 10.10 -12.96 11.02
N ALA A 34 9.72 -12.65 9.77
CA ALA A 34 10.63 -11.99 8.82
C ALA A 34 11.06 -10.62 9.32
N LEU A 35 10.12 -9.85 9.88
CA LEU A 35 10.38 -8.52 10.44
C LEU A 35 11.38 -8.59 11.59
N GLU A 36 11.19 -9.50 12.54
CA GLU A 36 12.12 -9.69 13.67
C GLU A 36 13.55 -9.97 13.21
N ILE A 37 13.71 -10.86 12.23
CA ILE A 37 15.04 -11.18 11.65
C ILE A 37 15.65 -9.95 10.98
N LYS A 38 14.86 -9.22 10.18
CA LYS A 38 15.35 -8.05 9.44
C LYS A 38 15.69 -6.89 10.36
N GLU A 39 14.88 -6.63 11.38
CA GLU A 39 15.18 -5.60 12.39
C GLU A 39 16.47 -5.93 13.16
N LYS A 40 16.68 -7.20 13.49
CA LYS A 40 17.89 -7.65 14.18
C LYS A 40 19.16 -7.50 13.33
N HIS A 41 19.09 -7.80 12.03
CA HIS A 41 20.26 -7.81 11.15
C HIS A 41 20.54 -6.49 10.45
N TYR A 42 19.48 -5.81 9.98
CA TYR A 42 19.62 -4.58 9.20
C TYR A 42 19.25 -3.31 9.97
N GLY A 43 18.56 -3.48 11.12
CA GLY A 43 18.02 -2.37 11.90
C GLY A 43 16.60 -1.99 11.49
N LYS A 44 15.97 -1.19 12.39
CA LYS A 44 14.56 -0.81 12.26
C LYS A 44 14.28 0.12 11.09
N ASP A 45 15.28 0.88 10.64
CA ASP A 45 15.16 1.91 9.60
C ASP A 45 15.67 1.44 8.22
N HIS A 46 15.96 0.16 8.06
CA HIS A 46 16.47 -0.35 6.79
C HIS A 46 15.38 -0.50 5.73
N PRO A 47 15.63 -0.22 4.43
CA PRO A 47 14.64 -0.36 3.36
C PRO A 47 13.98 -1.74 3.29
N SER A 48 14.73 -2.82 3.53
CA SER A 48 14.20 -4.19 3.59
C SER A 48 13.21 -4.38 4.74
N THR A 49 13.42 -3.70 5.87
CA THR A 49 12.49 -3.65 7.00
C THR A 49 11.22 -2.90 6.61
N GLY A 50 11.36 -1.75 5.94
CA GLY A 50 10.25 -0.97 5.41
C GLY A 50 9.35 -1.75 4.44
N ALA A 51 9.95 -2.55 3.55
CA ALA A 51 9.18 -3.40 2.64
C ALA A 51 8.36 -4.47 3.38
N THR A 52 8.96 -5.10 4.40
CA THR A 52 8.26 -6.12 5.22
C THR A 52 7.15 -5.49 6.05
N LEU A 53 7.36 -4.29 6.60
CA LEU A 53 6.33 -3.53 7.31
C LEU A 53 5.12 -3.19 6.42
N THR A 54 5.36 -2.85 5.15
CA THR A 54 4.26 -2.63 4.19
C THR A 54 3.42 -3.89 4.01
N ASN A 55 4.06 -5.02 3.77
CA ASN A 55 3.35 -6.29 3.56
C ASN A 55 2.60 -6.74 4.83
N LEU A 56 3.23 -6.56 6.01
CA LEU A 56 2.60 -6.90 7.29
C LEU A 56 1.41 -5.98 7.59
N GLY A 57 1.52 -4.68 7.32
CA GLY A 57 0.41 -3.74 7.43
C GLY A 57 -0.76 -4.15 6.53
N ASN A 58 -0.49 -4.51 5.27
CA ASN A 58 -1.54 -4.99 4.36
C ASN A 58 -2.19 -6.30 4.85
N ALA A 59 -1.41 -7.22 5.43
CA ALA A 59 -1.96 -8.44 6.03
C ALA A 59 -2.92 -8.13 7.19
N TRP A 60 -2.56 -7.20 8.08
CA TRP A 60 -3.46 -6.74 9.15
C TRP A 60 -4.73 -6.08 8.62
N GLY A 61 -4.62 -5.28 7.54
CA GLY A 61 -5.79 -4.71 6.85
C GLY A 61 -6.72 -5.78 6.28
N SER A 62 -6.16 -6.83 5.68
CA SER A 62 -6.94 -7.97 5.19
C SER A 62 -7.63 -8.76 6.29
N LEU A 63 -7.09 -8.73 7.51
CA LEU A 63 -7.68 -9.31 8.72
C LEU A 63 -8.68 -8.36 9.41
N GLY A 64 -8.85 -7.13 8.91
CA GLY A 64 -9.77 -6.13 9.46
C GLY A 64 -9.23 -5.31 10.63
N ASP A 65 -7.96 -5.46 11.01
CA ASP A 65 -7.31 -4.64 12.04
C ASP A 65 -6.66 -3.40 11.38
N TYR A 66 -7.48 -2.41 11.08
CA TYR A 66 -7.07 -1.20 10.37
C TYR A 66 -6.19 -0.26 11.22
N GLU A 67 -6.27 -0.32 12.53
CA GLU A 67 -5.36 0.42 13.42
C GLU A 67 -3.93 -0.13 13.31
N LYS A 68 -3.75 -1.44 13.39
CA LYS A 68 -2.43 -2.05 13.16
C LYS A 68 -1.94 -1.84 11.73
N GLN A 69 -2.83 -1.95 10.74
CA GLN A 69 -2.50 -1.62 9.36
C GLN A 69 -1.88 -0.23 9.27
N LYS A 70 -2.58 0.78 9.79
CA LYS A 70 -2.12 2.18 9.82
C LYS A 70 -0.75 2.32 10.50
N ASP A 71 -0.58 1.71 11.67
CA ASP A 71 0.66 1.84 12.44
C ASP A 71 1.87 1.24 11.71
N PHE A 72 1.74 0.04 11.15
CA PHE A 72 2.80 -0.58 10.35
C PHE A 72 3.13 0.19 9.07
N LEU A 73 2.10 0.68 8.38
CA LEU A 73 2.28 1.45 7.15
C LEU A 73 2.89 2.83 7.41
N THR A 74 2.59 3.48 8.54
CA THR A 74 3.21 4.75 8.94
C THR A 74 4.72 4.57 9.13
N ARG A 75 5.14 3.54 9.86
CA ARG A 75 6.57 3.20 10.01
C ARG A 75 7.23 2.89 8.65
N ALA A 76 6.54 2.13 7.80
CA ALA A 76 7.05 1.83 6.46
C ALA A 76 7.23 3.09 5.61
N LEU A 77 6.29 4.03 5.68
CA LEU A 77 6.34 5.30 4.96
C LEU A 77 7.55 6.13 5.38
N GLU A 78 7.78 6.29 6.69
CA GLU A 78 8.94 7.02 7.22
C GLU A 78 10.27 6.46 6.69
N ILE A 79 10.42 5.12 6.71
CA ILE A 79 11.62 4.45 6.18
C ILE A 79 11.78 4.70 4.69
N LYS A 80 10.69 4.57 3.91
CA LYS A 80 10.75 4.72 2.46
C LYS A 80 11.00 6.16 2.03
N GLU A 81 10.36 7.13 2.68
CA GLU A 81 10.63 8.55 2.43
C GLU A 81 12.09 8.92 2.72
N LYS A 82 12.65 8.39 3.82
CA LYS A 82 14.04 8.61 4.21
C LYS A 82 15.04 8.04 3.20
N HIS A 83 14.79 6.83 2.69
CA HIS A 83 15.75 6.11 1.85
C HIS A 83 15.54 6.29 0.34
N TYR A 84 14.31 6.39 -0.12
CA TYR A 84 13.98 6.50 -1.54
C TYR A 84 13.50 7.89 -1.93
N GLY A 85 13.08 8.71 -0.96
CA GLY A 85 12.46 10.01 -1.19
C GLY A 85 10.94 9.96 -1.28
N LYS A 86 10.34 11.16 -1.21
CA LYS A 86 8.89 11.33 -1.15
C LYS A 86 8.17 10.97 -2.46
N ASP A 87 8.88 11.03 -3.59
CA ASP A 87 8.33 10.83 -4.94
C ASP A 87 8.65 9.44 -5.52
N HIS A 88 9.18 8.53 -4.74
CA HIS A 88 9.55 7.20 -5.23
C HIS A 88 8.30 6.30 -5.37
N PRO A 89 8.19 5.46 -6.44
CA PRO A 89 7.04 4.55 -6.61
C PRO A 89 6.74 3.67 -5.41
N SER A 90 7.78 3.15 -4.74
CA SER A 90 7.59 2.35 -3.50
C SER A 90 6.99 3.16 -2.35
N THR A 91 7.23 4.48 -2.30
CA THR A 91 6.58 5.41 -1.37
C THR A 91 5.11 5.60 -1.76
N GLY A 92 4.82 5.75 -3.06
CA GLY A 92 3.46 5.84 -3.60
C GLY A 92 2.58 4.66 -3.22
N VAL A 93 3.08 3.43 -3.37
CA VAL A 93 2.37 2.21 -2.95
C VAL A 93 2.00 2.24 -1.47
N THR A 94 2.93 2.66 -0.61
CA THR A 94 2.66 2.74 0.85
C THR A 94 1.66 3.84 1.19
N LEU A 95 1.73 4.99 0.50
CA LEU A 95 0.74 6.06 0.63
C LEU A 95 -0.66 5.60 0.23
N GLY A 96 -0.79 4.86 -0.87
CA GLY A 96 -2.06 4.27 -1.30
C GLY A 96 -2.66 3.32 -0.24
N SER A 97 -1.84 2.40 0.28
CA SER A 97 -2.26 1.49 1.34
C SER A 97 -2.64 2.22 2.63
N LEU A 98 -1.89 3.26 3.01
CA LEU A 98 -2.16 4.07 4.21
C LEU A 98 -3.44 4.90 4.03
N GLY A 99 -3.68 5.46 2.84
CA GLY A 99 -4.94 6.12 2.51
C GLY A 99 -6.14 5.18 2.68
N ASN A 100 -6.04 3.95 2.16
CA ASN A 100 -7.09 2.96 2.32
C ASN A 100 -7.32 2.58 3.79
N ALA A 101 -6.28 2.47 4.61
CA ALA A 101 -6.39 2.24 6.05
C ALA A 101 -7.17 3.37 6.75
N TRP A 102 -6.86 4.63 6.46
CA TRP A 102 -7.57 5.78 7.01
C TRP A 102 -9.05 5.81 6.57
N GLY A 103 -9.33 5.45 5.31
CA GLY A 103 -10.71 5.32 4.83
C GLY A 103 -11.49 4.25 5.58
N SER A 104 -10.87 3.09 5.85
CA SER A 104 -11.47 2.02 6.65
C SER A 104 -11.71 2.41 8.11
N LEU A 105 -10.92 3.35 8.63
CA LEU A 105 -11.10 3.95 9.97
C LEU A 105 -12.09 5.13 9.97
N GLY A 106 -12.64 5.51 8.79
CA GLY A 106 -13.63 6.59 8.66
C GLY A 106 -13.03 8.01 8.55
N ASP A 107 -11.72 8.16 8.50
CA ASP A 107 -11.06 9.46 8.28
C ASP A 107 -10.85 9.71 6.78
N TYR A 108 -11.91 10.12 6.11
CA TYR A 108 -11.93 10.31 4.66
C TYR A 108 -11.11 11.52 4.19
N GLU A 109 -10.88 12.51 5.04
CA GLU A 109 -9.97 13.62 4.72
C GLU A 109 -8.53 13.14 4.61
N LYS A 110 -8.05 12.36 5.60
CA LYS A 110 -6.73 11.75 5.50
C LYS A 110 -6.63 10.75 4.36
N GLN A 111 -7.66 9.95 4.14
CA GLN A 111 -7.73 9.07 2.97
C GLN A 111 -7.48 9.85 1.68
N LYS A 112 -8.22 10.92 1.46
CA LYS A 112 -8.07 11.81 0.30
C LYS A 112 -6.65 12.36 0.18
N ASP A 113 -6.09 12.88 1.28
CA ASP A 113 -4.77 13.51 1.25
C ASP A 113 -3.66 12.51 0.90
N PHE A 114 -3.67 11.31 1.49
CA PHE A 114 -2.70 10.26 1.17
C PHE A 114 -2.86 9.74 -0.27
N LEU A 115 -4.09 9.55 -0.74
CA LEU A 115 -4.34 9.08 -2.11
C LEU A 115 -4.00 10.14 -3.16
N THR A 116 -4.16 11.43 -2.86
CA THR A 116 -3.72 12.52 -3.74
C THR A 116 -2.21 12.47 -3.94
N ARG A 117 -1.44 12.32 -2.87
CA ARG A 117 0.02 12.17 -2.96
C ARG A 117 0.42 10.90 -3.74
N ALA A 118 -0.28 9.79 -3.52
CA ALA A 118 -0.04 8.56 -4.27
C ALA A 118 -0.30 8.77 -5.78
N LEU A 119 -1.39 9.44 -6.13
CA LEU A 119 -1.74 9.74 -7.53
C LEU A 119 -0.67 10.59 -8.22
N GLU A 120 -0.15 11.62 -7.55
CA GLU A 120 0.94 12.46 -8.09
C GLU A 120 2.19 11.64 -8.42
N ILE A 121 2.54 10.68 -7.56
CA ILE A 121 3.65 9.76 -7.79
C ILE A 121 3.36 8.83 -8.97
N ASP A 122 2.17 8.24 -9.03
CA ASP A 122 1.77 7.31 -10.09
C ASP A 122 1.76 8.00 -11.46
N GLU A 123 1.18 9.21 -11.55
CA GLU A 123 1.16 9.99 -12.79
C GLU A 123 2.58 10.35 -13.25
N LYS A 124 3.48 10.69 -12.32
CA LYS A 124 4.87 11.05 -12.62
C LYS A 124 5.68 9.85 -13.12
N HIS A 125 5.51 8.66 -12.53
CA HIS A 125 6.36 7.51 -12.81
C HIS A 125 5.78 6.54 -13.83
N TYR A 126 4.48 6.32 -13.83
CA TYR A 126 3.79 5.39 -14.73
C TYR A 126 3.08 6.11 -15.88
N GLY A 127 2.71 7.38 -15.68
CA GLY A 127 1.92 8.17 -16.62
C GLY A 127 0.43 8.16 -16.30
N LYS A 128 -0.29 9.11 -16.91
CA LYS A 128 -1.72 9.36 -16.63
C LYS A 128 -2.66 8.24 -17.09
N ASP A 129 -2.21 7.40 -18.02
CA ASP A 129 -3.01 6.33 -18.64
C ASP A 129 -2.61 4.93 -18.15
N HIS A 130 -1.80 4.83 -17.09
CA HIS A 130 -1.35 3.54 -16.57
C HIS A 130 -2.40 2.90 -15.65
N PRO A 131 -2.58 1.55 -15.66
CA PRO A 131 -3.53 0.86 -14.76
C PRO A 131 -3.36 1.18 -13.28
N GLU A 132 -2.12 1.33 -12.78
CA GLU A 132 -1.86 1.75 -11.39
C GLU A 132 -2.46 3.12 -11.09
N THR A 133 -2.28 4.09 -12.03
CA THR A 133 -2.91 5.41 -11.93
C THR A 133 -4.44 5.29 -11.91
N GLY A 134 -5.01 4.40 -12.74
CA GLY A 134 -6.46 4.11 -12.74
C GLY A 134 -6.96 3.56 -11.41
N ALA A 135 -6.21 2.65 -10.78
CA ALA A 135 -6.54 2.10 -9.46
C ALA A 135 -6.55 3.19 -8.37
N THR A 136 -5.53 4.05 -8.36
CA THR A 136 -5.43 5.16 -7.39
C THR A 136 -6.53 6.21 -7.61
N LEU A 137 -6.88 6.52 -8.87
CA LEU A 137 -8.03 7.38 -9.21
C LEU A 137 -9.35 6.82 -8.68
N THR A 138 -9.55 5.51 -8.78
CA THR A 138 -10.76 4.84 -8.25
C THR A 138 -10.87 5.02 -6.73
N ASN A 139 -9.77 4.77 -6.01
CA ASN A 139 -9.74 4.92 -4.56
C ASN A 139 -9.96 6.38 -4.12
N LEU A 140 -9.33 7.33 -4.83
CA LEU A 140 -9.49 8.76 -4.56
C LEU A 140 -10.92 9.24 -4.86
N GLY A 141 -11.53 8.76 -5.95
CA GLY A 141 -12.93 9.03 -6.27
C GLY A 141 -13.87 8.55 -5.17
N ASN A 142 -13.62 7.35 -4.62
CA ASN A 142 -14.40 6.84 -3.48
C ASN A 142 -14.22 7.71 -2.23
N ALA A 143 -13.00 8.18 -1.94
CA ALA A 143 -12.76 9.11 -0.82
C ALA A 143 -13.57 10.41 -0.98
N TRP A 144 -13.57 11.03 -2.16
CA TRP A 144 -14.39 12.22 -2.44
C TRP A 144 -15.89 11.95 -2.30
N GLY A 145 -16.35 10.77 -2.73
CA GLY A 145 -17.75 10.37 -2.53
C GLY A 145 -18.12 10.23 -1.05
N SER A 146 -17.23 9.70 -0.23
CA SER A 146 -17.42 9.61 1.24
C SER A 146 -17.43 10.99 1.92
N LEU A 147 -16.78 11.99 1.31
CA LEU A 147 -16.80 13.38 1.74
C LEU A 147 -18.01 14.16 1.17
N GLY A 148 -18.84 13.54 0.32
CA GLY A 148 -20.05 14.14 -0.26
C GLY A 148 -19.81 14.92 -1.56
N ASP A 149 -18.59 14.96 -2.10
CA ASP A 149 -18.29 15.59 -3.40
C ASP A 149 -18.45 14.58 -4.54
N TYR A 150 -19.69 14.37 -4.95
CA TYR A 150 -20.06 13.41 -5.98
C TYR A 150 -19.63 13.83 -7.40
N GLU A 151 -19.46 15.11 -7.66
CA GLU A 151 -18.94 15.58 -8.95
C GLU A 151 -17.48 15.18 -9.12
N LYS A 152 -16.64 15.43 -8.13
CA LYS A 152 -15.25 14.95 -8.15
C LYS A 152 -15.16 13.44 -8.21
N LYS A 153 -16.01 12.72 -7.45
CA LYS A 153 -16.10 11.27 -7.54
C LYS A 153 -16.35 10.83 -8.98
N LYS A 154 -17.38 11.38 -9.62
CA LYS A 154 -17.74 11.06 -11.01
C LYS A 154 -16.56 11.30 -11.97
N ASP A 155 -15.93 12.46 -11.88
CA ASP A 155 -14.85 12.84 -12.79
C ASP A 155 -13.62 11.92 -12.65
N LEU A 156 -13.24 11.57 -11.42
CA LEU A 156 -12.14 10.65 -11.15
C LEU A 156 -12.44 9.22 -11.61
N LEU A 157 -13.65 8.72 -11.37
CA LEU A 157 -14.07 7.39 -11.82
C LEU A 157 -14.21 7.32 -13.35
N THR A 158 -14.62 8.40 -14.01
CA THR A 158 -14.65 8.46 -15.48
C THR A 158 -13.23 8.31 -16.06
N ARG A 159 -12.25 9.03 -15.51
CA ARG A 159 -10.84 8.88 -15.92
C ARG A 159 -10.33 7.44 -15.67
N ALA A 160 -10.65 6.86 -14.52
CA ALA A 160 -10.26 5.49 -14.22
C ALA A 160 -10.87 4.49 -15.21
N LEU A 161 -12.14 4.68 -15.58
CA LEU A 161 -12.84 3.85 -16.57
C LEU A 161 -12.17 3.95 -17.95
N GLU A 162 -11.86 5.15 -18.42
CA GLU A 162 -11.15 5.36 -19.70
C GLU A 162 -9.80 4.63 -19.75
N ILE A 163 -9.04 4.66 -18.64
CA ILE A 163 -7.78 3.93 -18.52
C ILE A 163 -8.02 2.41 -18.63
N ASN A 164 -9.01 1.89 -17.89
CA ASN A 164 -9.32 0.47 -17.89
C ASN A 164 -9.80 0.00 -19.27
N GLU A 165 -10.70 0.74 -19.94
CA GLU A 165 -11.15 0.42 -21.29
C GLU A 165 -10.01 0.43 -22.30
N LYS A 166 -9.04 1.34 -22.16
CA LYS A 166 -7.87 1.43 -23.05
C LYS A 166 -6.94 0.22 -22.88
N HIS A 167 -6.77 -0.28 -21.65
CA HIS A 167 -5.84 -1.36 -21.35
C HIS A 167 -6.44 -2.76 -21.42
N TYR A 168 -7.70 -2.92 -21.03
CA TYR A 168 -8.36 -4.23 -20.94
C TYR A 168 -9.41 -4.45 -22.03
N GLY A 169 -9.71 -3.41 -22.83
CA GLY A 169 -10.74 -3.44 -23.87
C GLY A 169 -12.13 -3.03 -23.36
N LYS A 170 -12.99 -2.72 -24.31
CA LYS A 170 -14.43 -2.50 -24.05
C LYS A 170 -15.12 -3.82 -24.28
N ASP A 171 -15.66 -4.43 -23.22
CA ASP A 171 -16.57 -5.57 -23.33
C ASP A 171 -17.97 -5.10 -23.75
#